data_01814b3d2d143989c215765c28f4162c
#
_entry.id   01814b3d2d143989c215765c28f4162c
#
_cell.length_a   1.000
_cell.length_b   1.000
_cell.length_c   1.000
_cell.angle_alpha   90.00
_cell.angle_beta   90.00
_cell.angle_gamma   90.00
#
_symmetry.space_group_name_H-M   'P 1'
#
loop_
_entity.id
_entity.type
_entity.pdbx_description
1 polymer ?
#
loop_
_entity_poly.entity_id
_entity_poly.type
_entity_poly.pdbx_seq_one_letter_code
_entity_poly.pdbx_strand_id
1 'polypeptide(L)'
;MGVGKTVTGKHIAEKNPGTAFIDGDWCMDIHPFVGNRETKAMAVDNILHLIGNYRKCSVCSLVVLAWLMDDPWVLHAVTEGIAALQLEVKTVTLVCSRESLIRRWKNDRQCEWRTDNWLNASLKSLPAFTAMEHVIDTSDLSVDQVADLIMQ
;
A
#
# COMPACT_ATOMS: atom_id res chain seq x y z
N MET A 1 5.79 7.33 -0.91
CA MET A 1 4.56 7.86 -0.23
C MET A 1 3.86 8.84 -1.17
N GLY A 2 2.55 9.18 -0.96
CA GLY A 2 1.86 10.23 -1.73
C GLY A 2 1.32 9.84 -3.11
N VAL A 3 1.49 8.61 -3.56
CA VAL A 3 1.02 8.13 -4.88
C VAL A 3 -0.45 7.68 -4.89
N GLY A 4 -1.14 7.67 -3.74
CA GLY A 4 -2.57 7.35 -3.67
C GLY A 4 -2.93 5.97 -3.13
N LYS A 5 -2.00 5.16 -2.62
CA LYS A 5 -2.26 3.78 -2.17
C LYS A 5 -3.45 3.66 -1.20
N THR A 6 -3.38 4.36 -0.08
CA THR A 6 -4.40 4.27 0.99
C THR A 6 -5.78 4.74 0.52
N VAL A 7 -5.85 5.87 -0.21
CA VAL A 7 -7.13 6.39 -0.70
C VAL A 7 -7.75 5.45 -1.74
N THR A 8 -6.93 4.90 -2.65
CA THR A 8 -7.42 3.94 -3.65
C THR A 8 -7.87 2.63 -3.01
N GLY A 9 -7.09 2.09 -2.05
CA GLY A 9 -7.47 0.86 -1.35
C GLY A 9 -8.76 0.99 -0.55
N LYS A 10 -8.96 2.10 0.16
CA LYS A 10 -10.22 2.40 0.84
C LYS A 10 -11.38 2.52 -0.14
N HIS A 11 -11.17 3.21 -1.25
CA HIS A 11 -12.19 3.39 -2.29
C HIS A 11 -12.63 2.05 -2.91
N ILE A 12 -11.69 1.14 -3.19
CA ILE A 12 -12.01 -0.21 -3.64
C ILE A 12 -12.87 -0.93 -2.61
N ALA A 13 -12.50 -0.85 -1.32
CA ALA A 13 -13.24 -1.52 -0.26
C ALA A 13 -14.66 -0.96 -0.09
N GLU A 14 -14.84 0.34 -0.19
CA GLU A 14 -16.14 1.01 -0.08
C GLU A 14 -17.09 0.67 -1.25
N LYS A 15 -16.54 0.49 -2.45
CA LYS A 15 -17.33 0.19 -3.66
C LYS A 15 -17.64 -1.28 -3.86
N ASN A 16 -16.89 -2.17 -3.23
CA ASN A 16 -17.03 -3.62 -3.41
C ASN A 16 -17.44 -4.28 -2.11
N PRO A 17 -18.74 -4.62 -1.90
CA PRO A 17 -19.21 -5.31 -0.71
C PRO A 17 -18.42 -6.60 -0.43
N GLY A 18 -18.12 -6.86 0.82
CA GLY A 18 -17.31 -8.01 1.22
C GLY A 18 -15.79 -7.81 1.08
N THR A 19 -15.34 -6.57 0.85
CA THR A 19 -13.91 -6.24 0.78
C THR A 19 -13.40 -5.71 2.12
N ALA A 20 -12.33 -6.31 2.63
CA ALA A 20 -11.56 -5.80 3.76
C ALA A 20 -10.40 -4.95 3.28
N PHE A 21 -10.13 -3.83 3.94
CA PHE A 21 -8.97 -2.99 3.69
C PHE A 21 -7.97 -3.07 4.85
N ILE A 22 -6.70 -3.31 4.52
CA ILE A 22 -5.58 -3.30 5.45
C ILE A 22 -4.62 -2.18 5.03
N ASP A 23 -4.34 -1.26 5.94
CA ASP A 23 -3.22 -0.32 5.81
C ASP A 23 -2.01 -0.90 6.56
N GLY A 24 -0.93 -1.19 5.84
CA GLY A 24 0.26 -1.80 6.42
C GLY A 24 0.97 -0.89 7.45
N ASP A 25 0.82 0.43 7.31
CA ASP A 25 1.39 1.37 8.27
C ASP A 25 0.72 1.23 9.64
N TRP A 26 -0.57 0.91 9.71
CA TRP A 26 -1.27 0.63 10.96
C TRP A 26 -0.86 -0.68 11.61
N CYS A 27 -0.31 -1.61 10.84
CA CYS A 27 0.18 -2.87 11.37
C CYS A 27 1.52 -2.74 12.11
N MET A 28 2.16 -1.56 12.04
CA MET A 28 3.39 -1.22 12.76
C MET A 28 3.34 0.18 13.40
N ASP A 29 2.18 0.61 13.86
CA ASP A 29 1.98 1.91 14.50
C ASP A 29 2.54 1.91 15.93
N ILE A 30 3.84 2.22 16.06
CA ILE A 30 4.59 2.28 17.32
C ILE A 30 5.10 3.71 17.52
N HIS A 31 4.95 4.24 18.70
CA HIS A 31 5.41 5.57 19.06
C HIS A 31 6.58 5.55 20.06
N PRO A 32 7.74 6.18 19.75
CA PRO A 32 8.04 6.83 18.47
C PRO A 32 8.19 5.82 17.35
N PHE A 33 7.94 6.23 16.09
CA PHE A 33 8.04 5.35 14.93
C PHE A 33 9.47 4.81 14.76
N VAL A 34 9.58 3.48 14.61
CA VAL A 34 10.83 2.78 14.34
C VAL A 34 10.64 1.85 13.15
N GLY A 35 11.27 2.18 12.01
CA GLY A 35 11.21 1.38 10.77
C GLY A 35 12.45 0.53 10.57
N ASN A 36 12.65 -0.50 11.40
CA ASN A 36 13.76 -1.44 11.29
C ASN A 36 13.29 -2.84 10.84
N ARG A 37 14.22 -3.80 10.76
CA ARG A 37 13.92 -5.19 10.35
C ARG A 37 12.92 -5.88 11.28
N GLU A 38 13.04 -5.64 12.57
CA GLU A 38 12.18 -6.25 13.59
C GLU A 38 10.74 -5.74 13.48
N THR A 39 10.55 -4.42 13.40
CA THR A 39 9.21 -3.82 13.27
C THR A 39 8.56 -4.14 11.93
N LYS A 40 9.34 -4.20 10.84
CA LYS A 40 8.84 -4.67 9.53
C LYS A 40 8.42 -6.15 9.59
N ALA A 41 9.18 -7.02 10.27
CA ALA A 41 8.80 -8.43 10.44
C ALA A 41 7.53 -8.58 11.26
N MET A 42 7.39 -7.83 12.34
CA MET A 42 6.17 -7.77 13.14
C MET A 42 4.97 -7.31 12.30
N ALA A 43 5.15 -6.27 11.47
CA ALA A 43 4.08 -5.79 10.58
C ALA A 43 3.65 -6.85 9.57
N VAL A 44 4.60 -7.59 8.98
CA VAL A 44 4.30 -8.72 8.08
C VAL A 44 3.47 -9.78 8.80
N ASP A 45 3.85 -10.16 10.02
CA ASP A 45 3.12 -11.16 10.82
C ASP A 45 1.70 -10.68 11.14
N ASN A 46 1.53 -9.43 11.59
CA ASN A 46 0.23 -8.81 11.83
C ASN A 46 -0.65 -8.82 10.57
N ILE A 47 -0.10 -8.44 9.41
CA ILE A 47 -0.81 -8.43 8.13
C ILE A 47 -1.27 -9.84 7.76
N LEU A 48 -0.39 -10.83 7.82
CA LEU A 48 -0.73 -12.22 7.49
C LEU A 48 -1.76 -12.81 8.44
N HIS A 49 -1.70 -12.45 9.71
CA HIS A 49 -2.69 -12.85 10.71
C HIS A 49 -4.08 -12.26 10.39
N LEU A 50 -4.14 -10.97 10.04
CA LEU A 50 -5.38 -10.31 9.60
C LEU A 50 -5.96 -10.96 8.34
N ILE A 51 -5.13 -11.20 7.31
CA ILE A 51 -5.56 -11.86 6.07
C ILE A 51 -6.08 -13.26 6.37
N GLY A 52 -5.39 -14.03 7.22
CA GLY A 52 -5.84 -15.36 7.65
C GLY A 52 -7.19 -15.36 8.38
N ASN A 53 -7.48 -14.31 9.14
CA ASN A 53 -8.78 -14.13 9.80
C ASN A 53 -9.88 -13.75 8.80
N TYR A 54 -9.59 -12.82 7.88
CA TYR A 54 -10.54 -12.45 6.83
C TYR A 54 -10.89 -13.63 5.92
N ARG A 55 -9.90 -14.48 5.57
CA ARG A 55 -10.14 -15.71 4.82
C ARG A 55 -11.19 -16.65 5.47
N LYS A 56 -11.24 -16.68 6.79
CA LYS A 56 -12.20 -17.51 7.55
C LYS A 56 -13.59 -16.88 7.68
N CYS A 57 -13.70 -15.60 7.34
CA CYS A 57 -14.93 -14.84 7.49
C CYS A 57 -15.81 -15.01 6.24
N SER A 58 -16.99 -15.56 6.37
CA SER A 58 -17.89 -15.88 5.25
C SER A 58 -18.40 -14.65 4.49
N VAL A 59 -18.34 -13.46 5.09
CA VAL A 59 -18.74 -12.20 4.45
C VAL A 59 -17.60 -11.48 3.75
N CYS A 60 -16.34 -11.96 3.92
CA CYS A 60 -15.17 -11.36 3.28
C CYS A 60 -14.77 -12.18 2.04
N SER A 61 -14.85 -11.57 0.88
CA SER A 61 -14.49 -12.17 -0.42
C SER A 61 -13.21 -11.61 -1.02
N LEU A 62 -12.78 -10.43 -0.58
CA LEU A 62 -11.59 -9.73 -1.09
C LEU A 62 -10.85 -9.03 0.05
N VAL A 63 -9.53 -9.05 0.01
CA VAL A 63 -8.69 -8.24 0.89
C VAL A 63 -7.82 -7.32 0.04
N VAL A 64 -7.84 -6.04 0.32
CA VAL A 64 -6.95 -5.03 -0.28
C VAL A 64 -5.94 -4.60 0.75
N LEU A 65 -4.67 -4.85 0.49
CA LEU A 65 -3.54 -4.38 1.30
C LEU A 65 -2.85 -3.20 0.62
N ALA A 66 -2.74 -2.09 1.32
CA ALA A 66 -1.96 -0.93 0.88
C ALA A 66 -0.77 -0.71 1.82
N TRP A 67 0.45 -0.82 1.31
CA TRP A 67 1.66 -0.58 2.10
C TRP A 67 2.82 -0.08 1.23
N LEU A 68 3.82 0.57 1.84
CA LEU A 68 5.08 0.91 1.18
C LEU A 68 6.07 -0.25 1.37
N MET A 69 6.18 -1.09 0.35
CA MET A 69 7.09 -2.23 0.34
C MET A 69 8.34 -1.89 -0.51
N ASP A 70 9.15 -0.95 0.00
CA ASP A 70 10.39 -0.50 -0.63
C ASP A 70 11.57 -1.46 -0.40
N ASP A 71 11.46 -2.35 0.55
CA ASP A 71 12.39 -3.43 0.85
C ASP A 71 11.93 -4.70 0.14
N PRO A 72 12.69 -5.26 -0.82
CA PRO A 72 12.32 -6.48 -1.55
C PRO A 72 12.00 -7.66 -0.62
N TRP A 73 12.64 -7.72 0.54
CA TRP A 73 12.35 -8.75 1.53
C TRP A 73 10.91 -8.64 2.07
N VAL A 74 10.44 -7.43 2.31
CA VAL A 74 9.06 -7.21 2.82
C VAL A 74 8.03 -7.69 1.80
N LEU A 75 8.19 -7.30 0.53
CA LEU A 75 7.30 -7.74 -0.54
C LEU A 75 7.31 -9.27 -0.66
N HIS A 76 8.49 -9.89 -0.67
CA HIS A 76 8.64 -11.35 -0.74
C HIS A 76 7.97 -12.03 0.47
N ALA A 77 8.23 -11.56 1.70
CA ALA A 77 7.66 -12.15 2.91
C ALA A 77 6.12 -12.08 2.94
N VAL A 78 5.54 -10.97 2.47
CA VAL A 78 4.08 -10.82 2.36
C VAL A 78 3.51 -11.76 1.30
N THR A 79 4.07 -11.79 0.10
CA THR A 79 3.57 -12.63 -1.00
C THR A 79 3.70 -14.13 -0.70
N GLU A 80 4.83 -14.58 -0.16
CA GLU A 80 5.03 -15.97 0.29
C GLU A 80 4.06 -16.35 1.41
N GLY A 81 3.87 -15.46 2.39
CA GLY A 81 2.93 -15.68 3.47
C GLY A 81 1.48 -15.81 2.98
N ILE A 82 1.07 -15.01 1.99
CA ILE A 82 -0.26 -15.12 1.36
C ILE A 82 -0.38 -16.43 0.58
N ALA A 83 0.65 -16.82 -0.17
CA ALA A 83 0.68 -18.09 -0.89
C ALA A 83 0.56 -19.30 0.07
N ALA A 84 1.24 -19.24 1.23
CA ALA A 84 1.11 -20.27 2.29
C ALA A 84 -0.32 -20.38 2.85
N LEU A 85 -1.11 -19.31 2.78
CA LEU A 85 -2.54 -19.33 3.09
C LEU A 85 -3.40 -19.88 1.95
N GLN A 86 -2.80 -20.33 0.84
CA GLN A 86 -3.50 -20.82 -0.36
C GLN A 86 -4.46 -19.77 -0.95
N LEU A 87 -4.03 -18.52 -0.98
CA LEU A 87 -4.73 -17.39 -1.58
C LEU A 87 -3.97 -16.90 -2.80
N GLU A 88 -4.72 -16.47 -3.81
CA GLU A 88 -4.15 -15.75 -4.95
C GLU A 88 -3.85 -14.30 -4.55
N VAL A 89 -2.74 -13.77 -5.05
CA VAL A 89 -2.34 -12.38 -4.83
C VAL A 89 -2.04 -11.70 -6.16
N LYS A 90 -2.64 -10.54 -6.36
CA LYS A 90 -2.28 -9.60 -7.43
C LYS A 90 -1.53 -8.43 -6.80
N THR A 91 -0.30 -8.24 -7.22
CA THR A 91 0.53 -7.10 -6.78
C THR A 91 0.47 -6.00 -7.83
N VAL A 92 0.19 -4.77 -7.41
CA VAL A 92 0.16 -3.59 -8.28
C VAL A 92 1.02 -2.49 -7.66
N THR A 93 1.89 -1.89 -8.46
CA THR A 93 2.75 -0.78 -8.04
C THR A 93 2.17 0.54 -8.51
N LEU A 94 1.80 1.42 -7.58
CA LEU A 94 1.36 2.77 -7.91
C LEU A 94 2.55 3.73 -7.93
N VAL A 95 2.66 4.50 -9.00
CA VAL A 95 3.64 5.58 -9.16
C VAL A 95 2.93 6.88 -9.56
N CYS A 96 3.65 7.97 -9.57
CA CYS A 96 3.20 9.22 -10.20
C CYS A 96 4.42 10.03 -10.64
N SER A 97 4.21 11.04 -11.49
CA SER A 97 5.25 11.98 -11.88
C SER A 97 5.78 12.75 -10.66
N ARG A 98 7.02 13.24 -10.79
CA ARG A 98 7.65 14.09 -9.77
C ARG A 98 6.79 15.31 -9.44
N GLU A 99 6.24 15.94 -10.46
CA GLU A 99 5.41 17.14 -10.36
C GLU A 99 4.10 16.83 -9.61
N SER A 100 3.44 15.74 -9.94
CA SER A 100 2.23 15.28 -9.28
C SER A 100 2.47 14.93 -7.83
N LEU A 101 3.60 14.27 -7.51
CA LEU A 101 3.97 13.97 -6.12
C LEU A 101 4.16 15.24 -5.30
N ILE A 102 4.92 16.21 -5.80
CA ILE A 102 5.17 17.48 -5.12
C ILE A 102 3.85 18.25 -4.91
N ARG A 103 3.00 18.31 -5.94
CA ARG A 103 1.70 18.96 -5.87
C ARG A 103 0.82 18.33 -4.79
N ARG A 104 0.69 17.00 -4.77
CA ARG A 104 -0.09 16.26 -3.77
C ARG A 104 0.46 16.47 -2.37
N TRP A 105 1.78 16.46 -2.23
CA TRP A 105 2.45 16.68 -0.95
C TRP A 105 2.14 18.04 -0.35
N LYS A 106 2.21 19.10 -1.16
CA LYS A 106 1.92 20.47 -0.73
C LYS A 106 0.44 20.70 -0.39
N ASN A 107 -0.46 19.96 -1.03
CA ASN A 107 -1.90 20.09 -0.82
C ASN A 107 -2.39 19.33 0.44
N ASP A 108 -1.65 18.34 0.89
CA ASP A 108 -1.98 17.53 2.07
C ASP A 108 -1.37 18.14 3.35
N ARG A 109 -1.89 19.31 3.73
CA ARG A 109 -1.38 20.09 4.89
C ARG A 109 -1.78 19.54 6.25
N GLN A 110 -2.67 18.56 6.32
CA GLN A 110 -3.17 17.98 7.57
C GLN A 110 -2.33 16.79 8.05
N CYS A 111 -1.43 16.29 7.21
CA CYS A 111 -0.62 15.14 7.51
C CYS A 111 0.74 15.57 8.09
N GLU A 112 0.96 15.36 9.39
CA GLU A 112 2.21 15.70 10.09
C GLU A 112 3.46 15.03 9.49
N TRP A 113 3.29 13.87 8.84
CA TRP A 113 4.37 13.14 8.17
C TRP A 113 4.81 13.77 6.83
N ARG A 114 4.16 14.84 6.35
CA ARG A 114 4.50 15.55 5.11
C ARG A 114 5.67 16.52 5.27
N THR A 115 6.78 16.04 5.82
CA THR A 115 8.01 16.83 5.94
C THR A 115 8.83 16.82 4.65
N ASP A 116 9.72 17.81 4.47
CA ASP A 116 10.61 17.87 3.31
C ASP A 116 11.56 16.67 3.24
N ASN A 117 11.97 16.12 4.37
CA ASN A 117 12.81 14.92 4.42
C ASN A 117 12.11 13.71 3.81
N TRP A 118 10.85 13.50 4.17
CA TRP A 118 10.04 12.41 3.61
C TRP A 118 9.69 12.64 2.14
N LEU A 119 9.48 13.89 1.72
CA LEU A 119 9.30 14.22 0.31
C LEU A 119 10.55 13.84 -0.50
N ASN A 120 11.73 14.27 -0.05
CA ASN A 120 12.99 13.98 -0.72
C ASN A 120 13.27 12.47 -0.81
N ALA A 121 13.00 11.72 0.27
CA ALA A 121 13.10 10.26 0.28
C ALA A 121 12.14 9.62 -0.74
N SER A 122 10.88 10.09 -0.77
CA SER A 122 9.86 9.58 -1.71
C SER A 122 10.22 9.88 -3.16
N LEU A 123 10.75 11.07 -3.46
CA LEU A 123 11.21 11.43 -4.80
C LEU A 123 12.43 10.59 -5.24
N LYS A 124 13.33 10.28 -4.32
CA LYS A 124 14.50 9.44 -4.59
C LYS A 124 14.13 7.99 -4.89
N SER A 125 13.08 7.48 -4.30
CA SER A 125 12.63 6.09 -4.51
C SER A 125 11.76 5.88 -5.75
N LEU A 126 11.18 6.94 -6.34
CA LEU A 126 10.31 6.84 -7.52
C LEU A 126 10.88 6.02 -8.67
N PRO A 127 12.14 6.19 -9.12
CA PRO A 127 12.68 5.42 -10.24
C PRO A 127 12.69 3.91 -10.00
N ALA A 128 12.95 3.48 -8.76
CA ALA A 128 12.95 2.06 -8.39
C ALA A 128 11.56 1.46 -8.52
N PHE A 129 10.51 2.17 -8.09
CA PHE A 129 9.13 1.71 -8.22
C PHE A 129 8.63 1.74 -9.68
N THR A 130 9.08 2.70 -10.49
CA THR A 130 8.73 2.76 -11.92
C THR A 130 9.32 1.59 -12.71
N ALA A 131 10.37 0.96 -12.22
CA ALA A 131 11.00 -0.20 -12.84
C ALA A 131 10.40 -1.55 -12.39
N MET A 132 9.39 -1.54 -11.51
CA MET A 132 8.72 -2.76 -11.05
C MET A 132 7.71 -3.27 -12.08
N GLU A 133 7.18 -4.48 -11.85
CA GLU A 133 6.10 -5.05 -12.66
C GLU A 133 4.73 -4.46 -12.24
N HIS A 134 3.76 -4.55 -13.16
CA HIS A 134 2.36 -4.11 -12.95
C HIS A 134 2.25 -2.69 -12.39
N VAL A 135 2.93 -1.76 -13.05
CA VAL A 135 2.95 -0.33 -12.65
C VAL A 135 1.73 0.39 -13.20
N ILE A 136 1.07 1.17 -12.34
CA ILE A 136 0.03 2.14 -12.72
C ILE A 136 0.53 3.55 -12.39
N ASP A 137 0.66 4.40 -13.41
CA ASP A 137 0.93 5.82 -13.23
C ASP A 137 -0.38 6.55 -12.88
N THR A 138 -0.42 7.09 -11.67
CA THR A 138 -1.60 7.78 -11.12
C THR A 138 -1.59 9.29 -11.34
N SER A 139 -0.64 9.84 -12.12
CA SER A 139 -0.40 11.28 -12.23
C SER A 139 -1.65 12.06 -12.61
N ASP A 140 -2.37 11.58 -13.61
CA ASP A 140 -3.53 12.24 -14.22
C ASP A 140 -4.83 11.42 -14.09
N LEU A 141 -4.80 10.37 -13.26
CA LEU A 141 -5.95 9.51 -13.02
C LEU A 141 -6.70 9.92 -11.74
N SER A 142 -8.02 9.80 -11.80
CA SER A 142 -8.86 9.87 -10.60
C SER A 142 -8.72 8.58 -9.76
N VAL A 143 -9.15 8.64 -8.51
CA VAL A 143 -9.16 7.46 -7.63
C VAL A 143 -10.03 6.35 -8.20
N ASP A 144 -11.19 6.68 -8.80
CA ASP A 144 -12.07 5.72 -9.50
C ASP A 144 -11.34 5.01 -10.63
N GLN A 145 -10.66 5.76 -11.52
CA GLN A 145 -9.92 5.19 -12.64
C GLN A 145 -8.79 4.27 -12.19
N VAL A 146 -8.06 4.65 -11.13
CA VAL A 146 -7.01 3.79 -10.57
C VAL A 146 -7.60 2.52 -9.98
N ALA A 147 -8.71 2.62 -9.25
CA ALA A 147 -9.41 1.48 -8.67
C ALA A 147 -9.91 0.52 -9.77
N ASP A 148 -10.51 1.04 -10.84
CA ASP A 148 -10.98 0.23 -11.98
C ASP A 148 -9.83 -0.52 -12.65
N LEU A 149 -8.66 0.12 -12.84
CA LEU A 149 -7.47 -0.54 -13.41
C LEU A 149 -6.91 -1.65 -12.50
N ILE A 150 -7.00 -1.48 -11.18
CA ILE A 150 -6.55 -2.52 -10.23
C ILE A 150 -7.49 -3.72 -10.26
N MET A 151 -8.79 -3.49 -10.42
CA MET A 151 -9.83 -4.53 -10.33
C MET A 151 -10.04 -5.31 -11.64
N GLN A 152 -9.44 -4.88 -12.76
CA GLN A 152 -9.39 -5.65 -14.03
C GLN A 152 -8.44 -6.83 -13.92
#